data_af7d3af3b7fd57d4a03b04fe529da0b3
#
_entry.id   af7d3af3b7fd57d4a03b04fe529da0b3
#
_cell.length_a   1.000
_cell.length_b   1.000
_cell.length_c   1.000
_cell.angle_alpha   90.00
_cell.angle_beta   90.00
_cell.angle_gamma   90.00
#
_symmetry.space_group_name_H-M   'P 1'
#
loop_
_entity.id
_entity.type
_entity.pdbx_description
1 polymer ?
#
loop_
_entity_poly.entity_id
_entity_poly.type
_entity_poly.pdbx_seq_one_letter_code
_entity_poly.pdbx_strand_id
1 'polypeptide(L)'
;MNYKVMLAKILSEKELADMDIKNIKEDDILLEELIRKEYALVVDWSGEEGDNYLFNFFNQRTISLLGKQLDISSNEVYQQFDKDIDTPKRGDFVPFALEYFDKHLKSNGLRVVLLDMCNDTYYVFVAPKTDANRLTKIKSTFWKFKLVSFQNKTPLYVANCPKCGNIQFFGLDTDIDEKDLAGKSCSDCGTLFWDDNGNEMVKIEKYY
;
A
#
# COMPACT_ATOMS: atom_id res chain seq x y z
N MET A 1 -21.94 -4.27 -7.97
CA MET A 1 -21.56 -4.59 -6.56
C MET A 1 -22.57 -3.99 -5.60
N ASN A 2 -22.79 -4.57 -4.42
CA ASN A 2 -23.65 -3.93 -3.40
C ASN A 2 -22.77 -3.05 -2.49
N TYR A 3 -22.77 -1.73 -2.76
CA TYR A 3 -21.99 -0.76 -1.99
C TYR A 3 -22.30 -0.78 -0.49
N LYS A 4 -23.58 -0.91 -0.11
CA LYS A 4 -23.96 -0.93 1.30
C LYS A 4 -23.30 -2.08 2.06
N VAL A 5 -23.20 -3.27 1.44
CA VAL A 5 -22.56 -4.44 2.05
C VAL A 5 -21.05 -4.28 2.15
N MET A 6 -20.42 -3.62 1.17
CA MET A 6 -18.98 -3.31 1.21
C MET A 6 -18.70 -2.25 2.27
N LEU A 7 -19.44 -1.14 2.26
CA LEU A 7 -19.24 -0.01 3.17
C LEU A 7 -19.49 -0.39 4.63
N ALA A 8 -20.42 -1.28 4.92
CA ALA A 8 -20.65 -1.80 6.27
C ALA A 8 -19.44 -2.54 6.87
N LYS A 9 -18.41 -2.82 6.08
CA LYS A 9 -17.14 -3.41 6.53
C LYS A 9 -16.07 -2.37 6.87
N ILE A 10 -16.28 -1.12 6.49
CA ILE A 10 -15.32 -0.02 6.61
C ILE A 10 -15.85 1.05 7.54
N LEU A 11 -17.17 1.29 7.51
CA LEU A 11 -17.85 2.39 8.18
C LEU A 11 -18.54 1.90 9.45
N SER A 12 -18.58 2.75 10.47
CA SER A 12 -19.48 2.59 11.61
C SER A 12 -20.94 2.71 11.17
N GLU A 13 -21.88 2.24 11.99
CA GLU A 13 -23.32 2.35 11.69
C GLU A 13 -23.77 3.80 11.46
N LYS A 14 -23.20 4.73 12.24
CA LYS A 14 -23.49 6.17 12.12
C LYS A 14 -23.00 6.73 10.79
N GLU A 15 -21.78 6.42 10.41
CA GLU A 15 -21.18 6.86 9.14
C GLU A 15 -21.93 6.26 7.95
N LEU A 16 -22.28 4.98 8.03
CA LEU A 16 -23.05 4.30 6.99
C LEU A 16 -24.44 4.93 6.80
N ALA A 17 -25.08 5.38 7.89
CA ALA A 17 -26.37 6.08 7.85
C ALA A 17 -26.26 7.48 7.23
N ASP A 18 -25.09 8.14 7.36
CA ASP A 18 -24.79 9.46 6.79
C ASP A 18 -24.42 9.42 5.29
N MET A 19 -24.26 8.22 4.72
CA MET A 19 -23.94 8.05 3.30
C MET A 19 -25.19 7.98 2.42
N ASP A 20 -25.28 8.86 1.42
CA ASP A 20 -26.36 8.80 0.41
C ASP A 20 -26.05 7.78 -0.70
N ILE A 21 -25.90 6.52 -0.31
CA ILE A 21 -25.50 5.43 -1.21
C ILE A 21 -26.50 5.22 -2.35
N LYS A 22 -27.77 5.59 -2.17
CA LYS A 22 -28.83 5.34 -3.17
C LYS A 22 -28.63 6.13 -4.46
N ASN A 23 -28.01 7.29 -4.35
CA ASN A 23 -27.77 8.19 -5.48
C ASN A 23 -26.40 7.98 -6.14
N ILE A 24 -25.52 7.18 -5.53
CA ILE A 24 -24.18 6.87 -6.07
C ILE A 24 -24.27 5.64 -6.97
N LYS A 25 -23.94 5.80 -8.25
CA LYS A 25 -23.99 4.73 -9.27
C LYS A 25 -22.62 4.31 -9.79
N GLU A 26 -21.61 5.15 -9.61
CA GLU A 26 -20.26 4.96 -10.15
C GLU A 26 -19.25 4.75 -9.02
N ASP A 27 -18.26 3.88 -9.27
CA ASP A 27 -17.27 3.48 -8.25
C ASP A 27 -16.35 4.63 -7.86
N ASP A 28 -15.95 5.46 -8.83
CA ASP A 28 -15.10 6.66 -8.64
C ASP A 28 -15.82 7.73 -7.81
N ILE A 29 -17.08 8.01 -8.10
CA ILE A 29 -17.90 8.96 -7.31
C ILE A 29 -18.03 8.48 -5.85
N LEU A 30 -18.19 7.17 -5.64
CA LEU A 30 -18.20 6.62 -4.30
C LEU A 30 -16.85 6.81 -3.60
N LEU A 31 -15.74 6.56 -4.29
CA LEU A 31 -14.40 6.75 -3.73
C LEU A 31 -14.14 8.22 -3.37
N GLU A 32 -14.49 9.16 -4.25
CA GLU A 32 -14.39 10.59 -3.99
C GLU A 32 -15.20 11.02 -2.76
N GLU A 33 -16.41 10.49 -2.60
CA GLU A 33 -17.25 10.79 -1.44
C GLU A 33 -16.65 10.22 -0.14
N LEU A 34 -16.04 9.02 -0.19
CA LEU A 34 -15.34 8.44 0.96
C LEU A 34 -14.13 9.26 1.37
N ILE A 35 -13.37 9.77 0.39
CA ILE A 35 -12.23 10.67 0.63
C ILE A 35 -12.71 12.00 1.21
N ARG A 36 -13.72 12.62 0.61
CA ARG A 36 -14.30 13.89 1.06
C ARG A 36 -14.82 13.85 2.50
N LYS A 37 -15.34 12.70 2.92
CA LYS A 37 -15.83 12.46 4.29
C LYS A 37 -14.75 11.94 5.25
N GLU A 38 -13.49 11.86 4.81
CA GLU A 38 -12.37 11.34 5.57
C GLU A 38 -12.55 9.87 6.05
N TYR A 39 -13.37 9.10 5.33
CA TYR A 39 -13.50 7.65 5.55
C TYR A 39 -12.42 6.85 4.83
N ALA A 40 -11.83 7.45 3.80
CA ALA A 40 -10.61 7.01 3.13
C ALA A 40 -9.59 8.15 3.13
N LEU A 41 -8.31 7.80 3.24
CA LEU A 41 -7.20 8.72 3.10
C LEU A 41 -6.51 8.48 1.77
N VAL A 42 -6.10 9.55 1.11
CA VAL A 42 -5.20 9.52 -0.04
C VAL A 42 -3.86 10.08 0.40
N VAL A 43 -2.80 9.34 0.16
CA VAL A 43 -1.44 9.80 0.48
C VAL A 43 -0.50 9.43 -0.67
N ASP A 44 0.30 10.41 -1.10
CA ASP A 44 1.34 10.21 -2.09
C ASP A 44 2.46 9.33 -1.54
N TRP A 45 3.04 8.47 -2.38
CA TRP A 45 4.13 7.59 -1.97
C TRP A 45 5.33 8.35 -1.40
N SER A 46 5.53 9.58 -1.82
CA SER A 46 6.72 10.39 -1.50
C SER A 46 6.67 11.08 -0.14
N GLY A 47 5.51 11.15 0.52
CA GLY A 47 5.37 11.77 1.83
C GLY A 47 3.96 12.18 2.20
N GLU A 48 3.81 12.70 3.41
CA GLU A 48 2.56 13.28 3.92
C GLU A 48 2.36 14.71 3.39
N GLU A 49 1.10 15.09 3.15
CA GLU A 49 0.74 16.46 2.73
C GLU A 49 0.82 17.50 3.87
N GLY A 50 0.96 17.05 5.12
CA GLY A 50 1.04 17.92 6.30
C GLY A 50 1.42 17.16 7.56
N ASP A 51 1.80 17.90 8.60
CA ASP A 51 2.24 17.33 9.87
C ASP A 51 1.18 16.43 10.50
N ASN A 52 1.57 15.21 10.85
CA ASN A 52 0.73 14.21 11.49
C ASN A 52 -0.51 13.79 10.68
N TYR A 53 -0.50 13.93 9.35
CA TYR A 53 -1.64 13.66 8.50
C TYR A 53 -2.13 12.19 8.64
N LEU A 54 -1.20 11.23 8.55
CA LEU A 54 -1.49 9.81 8.77
C LEU A 54 -2.00 9.54 10.21
N PHE A 55 -1.32 10.08 11.22
CA PHE A 55 -1.74 9.89 12.60
C PHE A 55 -3.16 10.39 12.85
N ASN A 56 -3.49 11.60 12.38
CA ASN A 56 -4.81 12.20 12.55
C ASN A 56 -5.89 11.31 11.93
N PHE A 57 -5.67 10.82 10.72
CA PHE A 57 -6.59 9.90 10.05
C PHE A 57 -6.78 8.61 10.86
N PHE A 58 -5.71 7.92 11.23
CA PHE A 58 -5.82 6.66 11.97
C PHE A 58 -6.46 6.83 13.35
N ASN A 59 -6.15 7.93 14.04
CA ASN A 59 -6.77 8.24 15.32
C ASN A 59 -8.28 8.49 15.16
N GLN A 60 -8.67 9.31 14.18
CA GLN A 60 -10.08 9.60 13.86
C GLN A 60 -10.85 8.32 13.50
N ARG A 61 -10.26 7.45 12.65
CA ARG A 61 -10.88 6.17 12.28
C ARG A 61 -11.04 5.25 13.49
N THR A 62 -10.05 5.21 14.40
CA THR A 62 -10.11 4.42 15.63
C THR A 62 -11.22 4.91 16.55
N ILE A 63 -11.36 6.24 16.71
CA ILE A 63 -12.45 6.82 17.48
C ILE A 63 -13.82 6.46 16.87
N SER A 64 -13.95 6.59 15.55
CA SER A 64 -15.21 6.31 14.87
C SER A 64 -15.64 4.86 14.95
N LEU A 65 -14.69 3.91 14.83
CA LEU A 65 -14.99 2.49 14.82
C LEU A 65 -15.03 1.85 16.21
N LEU A 66 -14.27 2.37 17.19
CA LEU A 66 -14.12 1.76 18.51
C LEU A 66 -14.51 2.67 19.68
N GLY A 67 -14.78 3.96 19.45
CA GLY A 67 -15.09 4.94 20.50
C GLY A 67 -13.88 5.32 21.39
N LYS A 68 -12.65 5.01 20.99
CA LYS A 68 -11.43 5.31 21.74
C LYS A 68 -10.32 5.84 20.85
N GLN A 69 -9.39 6.59 21.42
CA GLN A 69 -8.21 7.10 20.71
C GLN A 69 -7.21 5.98 20.42
N LEU A 70 -6.35 6.22 19.45
CA LEU A 70 -5.20 5.37 19.17
C LEU A 70 -4.20 5.45 20.34
N ASP A 71 -3.66 4.32 20.74
CA ASP A 71 -2.78 4.20 21.92
C ASP A 71 -1.30 4.41 21.56
N ILE A 72 -1.04 5.50 20.85
CA ILE A 72 0.30 6.00 20.49
C ILE A 72 0.24 7.52 20.35
N SER A 73 1.36 8.20 20.48
CA SER A 73 1.45 9.64 20.20
C SER A 73 1.78 9.91 18.73
N SER A 74 1.44 11.12 18.27
CA SER A 74 1.71 11.51 16.87
C SER A 74 3.19 11.46 16.49
N ASN A 75 4.09 11.68 17.46
CA ASN A 75 5.53 11.71 17.21
C ASN A 75 6.18 10.33 17.20
N GLU A 76 5.53 9.29 17.74
CA GLU A 76 6.15 7.98 17.88
C GLU A 76 6.51 7.33 16.54
N VAL A 77 5.67 7.50 15.52
CA VAL A 77 5.95 6.94 14.19
C VAL A 77 7.21 7.54 13.57
N TYR A 78 7.41 8.86 13.71
CA TYR A 78 8.61 9.54 13.19
C TYR A 78 9.86 9.12 13.97
N GLN A 79 9.78 9.07 15.30
CA GLN A 79 10.89 8.61 16.14
C GLN A 79 11.29 7.17 15.83
N GLN A 80 10.30 6.30 15.55
CA GLN A 80 10.59 4.92 15.21
C GLN A 80 11.17 4.80 13.80
N PHE A 81 10.69 5.61 12.86
CA PHE A 81 11.24 5.68 11.51
C PHE A 81 12.72 6.08 11.53
N ASP A 82 13.05 7.18 12.25
CA ASP A 82 14.42 7.67 12.39
C ASP A 82 15.35 6.66 13.06
N LYS A 83 14.81 5.81 13.94
CA LYS A 83 15.56 4.76 14.62
C LYS A 83 15.81 3.52 13.76
N ASP A 84 14.82 3.14 12.95
CA ASP A 84 14.84 1.88 12.20
C ASP A 84 15.47 2.04 10.81
N ILE A 85 15.51 3.26 10.27
CA ILE A 85 16.04 3.57 8.94
C ILE A 85 17.26 4.47 9.03
N ASP A 86 18.45 3.87 8.94
CA ASP A 86 19.73 4.60 9.05
C ASP A 86 19.95 5.64 7.94
N THR A 87 19.45 5.37 6.74
CA THR A 87 19.65 6.21 5.55
C THR A 87 18.32 6.34 4.79
N PRO A 88 17.40 7.18 5.29
CA PRO A 88 16.09 7.30 4.68
C PRO A 88 16.16 7.88 3.25
N LYS A 89 15.39 7.27 2.36
CA LYS A 89 15.20 7.74 0.98
C LYS A 89 13.79 8.32 0.85
N ARG A 90 13.62 9.16 -0.16
CA ARG A 90 12.29 9.64 -0.53
C ARG A 90 11.38 8.44 -0.84
N GLY A 91 10.21 8.39 -0.21
CA GLY A 91 9.24 7.31 -0.38
C GLY A 91 9.30 6.19 0.65
N ASP A 92 10.31 6.16 1.54
CA ASP A 92 10.40 5.11 2.58
C ASP A 92 9.44 5.34 3.73
N PHE A 93 9.10 6.61 4.03
CA PHE A 93 8.31 6.95 5.21
C PHE A 93 6.86 6.42 5.13
N VAL A 94 6.16 6.64 4.01
CA VAL A 94 4.72 6.29 3.94
C VAL A 94 4.49 4.78 4.07
N PRO A 95 5.20 3.90 3.35
CA PRO A 95 5.11 2.46 3.57
C PRO A 95 5.43 2.04 5.01
N PHE A 96 6.51 2.57 5.59
CA PHE A 96 6.87 2.33 6.98
C PHE A 96 5.75 2.74 7.93
N ALA A 97 5.23 3.95 7.79
CA ALA A 97 4.17 4.48 8.65
C ALA A 97 2.88 3.65 8.54
N LEU A 98 2.49 3.23 7.33
CA LEU A 98 1.31 2.38 7.13
C LEU A 98 1.47 1.02 7.84
N GLU A 99 2.65 0.38 7.77
CA GLU A 99 2.91 -0.86 8.53
C GLU A 99 2.94 -0.63 10.03
N TYR A 100 3.54 0.47 10.47
CA TYR A 100 3.59 0.86 11.88
C TYR A 100 2.17 1.03 12.45
N PHE A 101 1.32 1.79 11.77
CA PHE A 101 -0.07 1.96 12.18
C PHE A 101 -0.88 0.66 12.11
N ASP A 102 -0.69 -0.18 11.08
CA ASP A 102 -1.38 -1.47 11.00
C ASP A 102 -1.04 -2.37 12.20
N LYS A 103 0.23 -2.39 12.62
CA LYS A 103 0.68 -3.15 13.80
C LYS A 103 -0.05 -2.70 15.07
N HIS A 104 -0.17 -1.38 15.29
CA HIS A 104 -0.88 -0.83 16.46
C HIS A 104 -2.40 -1.02 16.36
N LEU A 105 -2.99 -0.82 15.20
CA LEU A 105 -4.41 -1.07 14.96
C LEU A 105 -4.78 -2.54 15.14
N LYS A 106 -3.90 -3.46 14.76
CA LYS A 106 -4.11 -4.91 14.88
C LYS A 106 -4.29 -5.35 16.34
N SER A 107 -3.58 -4.75 17.28
CA SER A 107 -3.77 -5.00 18.73
C SER A 107 -5.16 -4.56 19.22
N ASN A 108 -5.76 -3.62 18.55
CA ASN A 108 -7.10 -3.09 18.82
C ASN A 108 -8.20 -3.77 17.98
N GLY A 109 -7.89 -4.83 17.22
CA GLY A 109 -8.85 -5.55 16.40
C GLY A 109 -9.19 -4.87 15.06
N LEU A 110 -8.44 -3.83 14.67
CA LEU A 110 -8.54 -3.15 13.39
C LEU A 110 -7.37 -3.54 12.46
N ARG A 111 -7.48 -3.20 11.18
CA ARG A 111 -6.45 -3.37 10.16
C ARG A 111 -6.47 -2.20 9.19
N VAL A 112 -5.29 -1.87 8.70
CA VAL A 112 -5.15 -1.02 7.52
C VAL A 112 -5.45 -1.84 6.27
N VAL A 113 -6.26 -1.28 5.38
CA VAL A 113 -6.62 -1.87 4.09
C VAL A 113 -6.30 -0.86 3.00
N LEU A 114 -5.62 -1.29 1.96
CA LEU A 114 -5.32 -0.46 0.80
C LEU A 114 -6.23 -0.82 -0.37
N LEU A 115 -6.70 0.19 -1.09
CA LEU A 115 -7.33 -0.01 -2.40
C LEU A 115 -6.25 0.15 -3.47
N ASP A 116 -6.08 -0.88 -4.29
CA ASP A 116 -5.10 -0.92 -5.37
C ASP A 116 -5.67 -0.26 -6.64
N MET A 117 -5.19 0.93 -6.93
CA MET A 117 -5.55 1.71 -8.11
C MET A 117 -4.47 1.65 -9.21
N CYS A 118 -3.44 0.79 -9.05
CA CYS A 118 -2.33 0.64 -9.99
C CYS A 118 -1.59 1.97 -10.28
N ASN A 119 -1.44 2.82 -9.28
CA ASN A 119 -0.70 4.09 -9.34
C ASN A 119 0.18 4.26 -8.10
N ASP A 120 0.99 5.32 -8.05
CA ASP A 120 1.93 5.61 -6.97
C ASP A 120 1.28 6.24 -5.73
N THR A 121 -0.05 6.21 -5.64
CA THR A 121 -0.82 6.80 -4.54
C THR A 121 -1.44 5.70 -3.69
N TYR A 122 -1.35 5.85 -2.37
CA TYR A 122 -2.01 4.95 -1.43
C TYR A 122 -3.41 5.46 -1.10
N TYR A 123 -4.42 4.62 -1.36
CA TYR A 123 -5.80 4.83 -0.92
C TYR A 123 -6.03 3.96 0.31
N VAL A 124 -6.07 4.59 1.47
CA VAL A 124 -5.98 3.94 2.77
C VAL A 124 -7.33 3.91 3.46
N PHE A 125 -7.70 2.75 3.97
CA PHE A 125 -8.89 2.51 4.77
C PHE A 125 -8.53 1.84 6.09
N VAL A 126 -9.44 1.94 7.06
CA VAL A 126 -9.37 1.17 8.31
C VAL A 126 -10.65 0.33 8.44
N ALA A 127 -10.48 -0.94 8.77
CA ALA A 127 -11.61 -1.87 8.94
C ALA A 127 -11.39 -2.80 10.14
N PRO A 128 -12.47 -3.33 10.75
CA PRO A 128 -12.36 -4.44 11.69
C PRO A 128 -11.60 -5.62 11.06
N LYS A 129 -10.75 -6.30 11.82
CA LYS A 129 -9.87 -7.37 11.34
C LYS A 129 -10.59 -8.46 10.55
N THR A 130 -11.78 -8.84 10.99
CA THR A 130 -12.61 -9.85 10.30
C THR A 130 -13.11 -9.35 8.96
N ASP A 131 -13.46 -8.08 8.88
CA ASP A 131 -14.02 -7.45 7.68
C ASP A 131 -12.91 -7.05 6.70
N ALA A 132 -11.74 -6.67 7.18
CA ALA A 132 -10.55 -6.46 6.34
C ALA A 132 -10.25 -7.70 5.48
N ASN A 133 -10.24 -8.90 6.08
CA ASN A 133 -10.06 -10.15 5.36
C ASN A 133 -11.21 -10.49 4.38
N ARG A 134 -12.41 -9.95 4.59
CA ARG A 134 -13.55 -10.11 3.66
C ARG A 134 -13.47 -9.13 2.51
N LEU A 135 -12.94 -7.92 2.76
CA LEU A 135 -12.69 -6.92 1.72
C LEU A 135 -11.72 -7.44 0.66
N THR A 136 -10.61 -8.10 1.07
CA THR A 136 -9.63 -8.65 0.12
C THR A 136 -10.20 -9.77 -0.78
N LYS A 137 -11.36 -10.32 -0.44
CA LYS A 137 -12.05 -11.36 -1.23
C LYS A 137 -13.12 -10.81 -2.18
N ILE A 138 -13.32 -9.50 -2.20
CA ILE A 138 -14.27 -8.87 -3.11
C ILE A 138 -13.76 -9.01 -4.54
N LYS A 139 -14.60 -9.61 -5.40
CA LYS A 139 -14.33 -9.71 -6.84
C LYS A 139 -14.87 -8.47 -7.54
N SER A 140 -14.01 -7.49 -7.78
CA SER A 140 -14.33 -6.26 -8.52
C SER A 140 -13.12 -5.87 -9.38
N THR A 141 -13.36 -5.19 -10.48
CA THR A 141 -12.31 -4.58 -11.31
C THR A 141 -11.79 -3.29 -10.70
N PHE A 142 -12.63 -2.57 -9.96
CA PHE A 142 -12.30 -1.30 -9.30
C PHE A 142 -11.86 -1.54 -7.84
N TRP A 143 -12.72 -2.17 -7.01
CA TRP A 143 -12.50 -2.34 -5.56
C TRP A 143 -11.58 -3.53 -5.27
N LYS A 144 -10.29 -3.36 -5.57
CA LYS A 144 -9.25 -4.34 -5.31
C LYS A 144 -8.56 -4.03 -3.99
N PHE A 145 -9.08 -4.58 -2.92
CA PHE A 145 -8.51 -4.36 -1.59
C PHE A 145 -7.38 -5.33 -1.28
N LYS A 146 -6.31 -4.81 -0.65
CA LYS A 146 -5.19 -5.59 -0.10
C LYS A 146 -4.89 -5.17 1.34
N LEU A 147 -4.38 -6.08 2.16
CA LEU A 147 -3.85 -5.73 3.47
C LEU A 147 -2.50 -5.05 3.29
N VAL A 148 -2.17 -4.16 4.23
CA VAL A 148 -0.82 -3.60 4.28
C VAL A 148 0.20 -4.71 4.49
N SER A 149 1.14 -4.82 3.58
CA SER A 149 2.33 -5.64 3.69
C SER A 149 3.34 -5.13 2.68
N PHE A 150 4.38 -4.49 3.15
CA PHE A 150 5.51 -4.04 2.32
C PHE A 150 6.76 -4.91 2.55
N GLN A 151 6.67 -5.90 3.46
CA GLN A 151 7.78 -6.79 3.83
C GLN A 151 8.18 -7.76 2.72
N ASN A 152 7.34 -7.95 1.69
CA ASN A 152 7.65 -8.74 0.50
C ASN A 152 7.60 -7.83 -0.73
N LYS A 153 8.32 -6.70 -0.70
CA LYS A 153 8.60 -5.99 -1.95
C LYS A 153 9.51 -6.90 -2.75
N THR A 154 8.96 -7.53 -3.78
CA THR A 154 9.79 -8.11 -4.83
C THR A 154 10.64 -6.96 -5.35
N PRO A 155 11.95 -7.02 -5.26
CA PRO A 155 12.78 -5.92 -5.70
C PRO A 155 12.58 -5.71 -7.20
N LEU A 156 12.47 -4.45 -7.60
CA LEU A 156 12.63 -4.07 -9.00
C LEU A 156 14.11 -4.18 -9.34
N TYR A 157 14.46 -5.09 -10.21
CA TYR A 157 15.82 -5.21 -10.72
C TYR A 157 15.97 -4.37 -11.98
N VAL A 158 16.99 -3.52 -12.01
CA VAL A 158 17.33 -2.69 -13.16
C VAL A 158 18.69 -3.13 -13.69
N ALA A 159 18.71 -3.64 -14.90
CA ALA A 159 19.92 -4.08 -15.60
C ALA A 159 20.27 -3.11 -16.72
N ASN A 160 21.45 -2.51 -16.67
CA ASN A 160 21.99 -1.72 -17.77
C ASN A 160 22.96 -2.60 -18.56
N CYS A 161 22.64 -2.86 -19.84
CA CYS A 161 23.46 -3.72 -20.68
C CYS A 161 24.81 -3.05 -21.02
N PRO A 162 25.94 -3.64 -20.61
CA PRO A 162 27.25 -3.05 -20.87
C PRO A 162 27.65 -3.10 -22.35
N LYS A 163 26.97 -3.90 -23.17
CA LYS A 163 27.29 -4.06 -24.61
C LYS A 163 26.52 -3.07 -25.50
N CYS A 164 25.23 -2.85 -25.25
CA CYS A 164 24.39 -2.00 -26.10
C CYS A 164 23.77 -0.80 -25.40
N GLY A 165 23.95 -0.68 -24.07
CA GLY A 165 23.40 0.43 -23.27
C GLY A 165 21.89 0.34 -22.99
N ASN A 166 21.21 -0.72 -23.45
CA ASN A 166 19.78 -0.88 -23.19
C ASN A 166 19.52 -1.13 -21.70
N ILE A 167 18.50 -0.47 -21.14
CA ILE A 167 18.08 -0.61 -19.74
C ILE A 167 16.84 -1.49 -19.70
N GLN A 168 16.87 -2.53 -18.90
CA GLN A 168 15.75 -3.46 -18.72
C GLN A 168 15.34 -3.56 -17.26
N PHE A 169 14.03 -3.74 -17.05
CA PHE A 169 13.40 -3.81 -15.74
C PHE A 169 12.80 -5.20 -15.55
N PHE A 170 13.01 -5.79 -14.36
CA PHE A 170 12.47 -7.10 -13.99
C PHE A 170 11.79 -6.97 -12.63
N GLY A 171 10.60 -7.57 -12.45
CA GLY A 171 9.84 -7.52 -11.21
C GLY A 171 8.77 -6.45 -11.14
N LEU A 172 8.45 -5.75 -12.25
CA LEU A 172 7.40 -4.72 -12.27
C LEU A 172 5.99 -5.28 -12.08
N ASP A 173 5.68 -6.44 -12.66
CA ASP A 173 4.30 -6.93 -12.79
C ASP A 173 4.03 -8.25 -12.06
N THR A 174 5.03 -8.87 -11.47
CA THR A 174 4.90 -10.20 -10.85
C THR A 174 5.80 -10.33 -9.64
N ASP A 175 5.37 -11.13 -8.68
CA ASP A 175 6.26 -11.66 -7.63
C ASP A 175 7.32 -12.56 -8.30
N ILE A 176 8.43 -11.93 -8.76
CA ILE A 176 9.57 -12.66 -9.33
C ILE A 176 10.39 -13.21 -8.17
N ASP A 177 10.47 -14.53 -8.04
CA ASP A 177 11.48 -15.17 -7.21
C ASP A 177 12.86 -14.93 -7.87
N GLU A 178 13.94 -14.76 -7.09
CA GLU A 178 15.31 -14.62 -7.61
C GLU A 178 15.68 -15.76 -8.57
N LYS A 179 15.08 -16.92 -8.40
CA LYS A 179 15.21 -18.07 -9.31
C LYS A 179 14.67 -17.82 -10.71
N ASP A 180 13.69 -16.94 -10.85
CA ASP A 180 13.08 -16.62 -12.16
C ASP A 180 13.95 -15.67 -12.97
N LEU A 181 15.03 -15.13 -12.37
CA LEU A 181 16.00 -14.28 -13.04
C LEU A 181 17.10 -15.10 -13.75
N ALA A 182 17.26 -16.36 -13.41
CA ALA A 182 18.26 -17.25 -14.04
C ALA A 182 18.12 -17.27 -15.56
N GLY A 183 19.22 -17.10 -16.27
CA GLY A 183 19.28 -17.08 -17.73
C GLY A 183 18.68 -15.83 -18.40
N LYS A 184 18.22 -14.82 -17.64
CA LYS A 184 17.73 -13.58 -18.23
C LYS A 184 18.86 -12.82 -18.91
N SER A 185 18.56 -12.30 -20.10
CA SER A 185 19.52 -11.62 -20.96
C SER A 185 18.91 -10.35 -21.58
N CYS A 186 19.78 -9.51 -22.12
CA CYS A 186 19.38 -8.32 -22.86
C CYS A 186 18.55 -8.69 -24.08
N SER A 187 17.34 -8.13 -24.21
CA SER A 187 16.44 -8.35 -25.34
C SER A 187 17.04 -7.93 -26.67
N ASP A 188 17.95 -6.94 -26.68
CA ASP A 188 18.47 -6.35 -27.90
C ASP A 188 19.72 -7.04 -28.42
N CYS A 189 20.60 -7.53 -27.54
CA CYS A 189 21.88 -8.07 -27.94
C CYS A 189 22.26 -9.44 -27.33
N GLY A 190 21.37 -10.01 -26.50
CA GLY A 190 21.54 -11.33 -25.92
C GLY A 190 22.61 -11.42 -24.80
N THR A 191 23.18 -10.31 -24.34
CA THR A 191 24.13 -10.31 -23.23
C THR A 191 23.45 -10.80 -21.96
N LEU A 192 23.94 -11.86 -21.33
CA LEU A 192 23.41 -12.41 -20.10
C LEU A 192 23.53 -11.40 -18.94
N PHE A 193 22.42 -11.20 -18.21
CA PHE A 193 22.37 -10.43 -16.99
C PHE A 193 22.53 -11.34 -15.76
N TRP A 194 21.99 -12.56 -15.83
CA TRP A 194 22.17 -13.61 -14.83
C TRP A 194 22.55 -14.92 -15.53
N ASP A 195 23.44 -15.69 -14.92
CA ASP A 195 23.73 -17.04 -15.39
C ASP A 195 22.57 -18.03 -15.09
N ASP A 196 22.73 -19.29 -15.50
CA ASP A 196 21.72 -20.34 -15.29
C ASP A 196 21.51 -20.70 -13.80
N ASN A 197 22.43 -20.26 -12.92
CA ASN A 197 22.33 -20.43 -11.47
C ASN A 197 21.76 -19.19 -10.76
N GLY A 198 21.45 -18.13 -11.51
CA GLY A 198 20.92 -16.86 -10.97
C GLY A 198 22.01 -15.91 -10.43
N ASN A 199 23.31 -16.15 -10.74
CA ASN A 199 24.36 -15.22 -10.36
C ASN A 199 24.38 -14.02 -11.32
N GLU A 200 24.56 -12.82 -10.77
CA GLU A 200 24.63 -11.59 -11.55
C GLU A 200 25.90 -11.55 -12.42
N MET A 201 25.74 -11.44 -13.74
CA MET A 201 26.83 -11.35 -14.72
C MET A 201 27.17 -9.90 -15.08
N VAL A 202 26.30 -8.96 -14.70
CA VAL A 202 26.44 -7.51 -14.88
C VAL A 202 26.03 -6.80 -13.61
N LYS A 203 26.33 -5.50 -13.51
CA LYS A 203 25.85 -4.70 -12.37
C LYS A 203 24.32 -4.60 -12.44
N ILE A 204 23.65 -5.09 -11.41
CA ILE A 204 22.20 -4.99 -11.21
C ILE A 204 21.92 -4.01 -10.09
N GLU A 205 20.99 -3.11 -10.31
CA GLU A 205 20.49 -2.21 -9.26
C GLU A 205 19.15 -2.76 -8.74
N LYS A 206 19.01 -2.82 -7.39
CA LYS A 206 17.80 -3.31 -6.72
C LYS A 206 17.09 -2.16 -6.03
N TYR A 207 15.84 -1.98 -6.36
CA TYR A 207 14.95 -0.98 -5.75
C TYR A 207 13.82 -1.71 -5.02
N TYR A 208 13.52 -1.32 -3.78
CA TYR A 208 12.51 -1.95 -2.92
C TYR A 208 11.33 -1.00 -2.71
#